data_82082f41036ace4b1c999815eac44244
#
_entry.id   82082f41036ace4b1c999815eac44244
#
_cell.length_a   1.000
_cell.length_b   1.000
_cell.length_c   1.000
_cell.angle_alpha   90.00
_cell.angle_beta   90.00
_cell.angle_gamma   90.00
#
_symmetry.space_group_name_H-M   'P 1'
#
loop_
_entity.id
_entity.type
_entity.pdbx_description
1 polymer ?
#
loop_
_entity_poly.entity_id
_entity_poly.type
_entity_poly.pdbx_seq_one_letter_code
_entity_poly.pdbx_strand_id
1 'polypeptide(L)'
;MDIRLLRIDDRLIHGQVATTWSKFTGISRIIVVSDDAASHPLQKILLTQAAPPEVKSHVVSIRKLNSIAGHALMNDVKVMLLFTNPKDVMRVHQSGLVFNSVNIGGMKYTEGKQMVTHSVSVDQTDINAFKYLNDKGIELEIRKVPGDRSQKIMDVLKKGNFL
;
A
#
# COMPACT_ATOMS: atom_id res chain seq x y z
N MET A 1 -16.69 1.45 -2.38
CA MET A 1 -15.43 2.03 -1.86
C MET A 1 -14.69 2.67 -3.03
N ASP A 2 -14.38 3.94 -2.91
CA ASP A 2 -13.62 4.69 -3.92
C ASP A 2 -12.14 4.72 -3.54
N ILE A 3 -11.35 3.83 -4.12
CA ILE A 3 -9.91 3.71 -3.82
C ILE A 3 -9.16 4.79 -4.58
N ARG A 4 -8.75 5.84 -3.88
CA ARG A 4 -7.98 6.96 -4.45
C ARG A 4 -6.49 6.71 -4.49
N LEU A 5 -5.99 5.87 -3.58
CA LEU A 5 -4.60 5.44 -3.54
C LEU A 5 -4.52 4.06 -2.90
N LEU A 6 -3.80 3.15 -3.53
CA LEU A 6 -3.36 1.91 -2.93
C LEU A 6 -1.84 1.99 -2.83
N ARG A 7 -1.32 2.00 -1.61
CA ARG A 7 0.10 2.27 -1.33
C ARG A 7 0.74 1.16 -0.52
N ILE A 8 1.95 0.81 -0.90
CA ILE A 8 2.84 -0.05 -0.11
C ILE A 8 3.86 0.85 0.57
N ASP A 9 3.85 0.86 1.91
CA ASP A 9 4.85 1.53 2.72
C ASP A 9 4.92 0.82 4.06
N ASP A 10 6.03 0.16 4.35
CA ASP A 10 6.16 -0.66 5.55
C ASP A 10 6.26 0.16 6.85
N ARG A 11 6.41 1.48 6.75
CA ARG A 11 6.29 2.40 7.88
C ARG A 11 4.83 2.72 8.21
N LEU A 12 3.90 2.39 7.31
CA LEU A 12 2.46 2.62 7.44
C LEU A 12 2.11 4.11 7.55
N ILE A 13 1.25 4.50 8.50
CA ILE A 13 0.89 5.91 8.67
C ILE A 13 2.04 6.60 9.40
N HIS A 14 2.72 7.51 8.73
CA HIS A 14 3.83 8.24 9.33
C HIS A 14 3.94 9.66 8.77
N GLY A 15 4.20 10.59 9.67
CA GLY A 15 4.62 11.96 9.45
C GLY A 15 3.91 12.71 8.30
N GLN A 16 4.67 13.56 7.63
CA GLN A 16 4.20 14.41 6.55
C GLN A 16 3.74 13.65 5.31
N VAL A 17 4.21 12.42 5.11
CA VAL A 17 3.83 11.60 3.96
C VAL A 17 2.33 11.33 3.94
N ALA A 18 1.77 10.91 5.08
CA ALA A 18 0.34 10.68 5.20
C ALA A 18 -0.48 11.95 4.94
N THR A 19 -0.06 13.08 5.50
CA THR A 19 -0.72 14.38 5.31
C THR A 19 -0.68 14.80 3.84
N THR A 20 0.48 14.71 3.19
CA THR A 20 0.67 15.13 1.81
C THR A 20 -0.19 14.29 0.85
N TRP A 21 -0.17 12.97 0.99
CA TRP A 21 -0.98 12.09 0.15
C TRP A 21 -2.48 12.27 0.41
N SER A 22 -2.89 12.46 1.66
CA SER A 22 -4.30 12.69 2.01
C SER A 22 -4.85 13.94 1.35
N LYS A 23 -4.09 15.04 1.39
CA LYS A 23 -4.46 16.29 0.72
C LYS A 23 -4.52 16.16 -0.79
N PHE A 24 -3.51 15.52 -1.37
CA PHE A 24 -3.41 15.34 -2.82
C PHE A 24 -4.55 14.48 -3.38
N THR A 25 -4.94 13.44 -2.66
CA THR A 25 -5.96 12.48 -3.12
C THR A 25 -7.38 12.82 -2.68
N GLY A 26 -7.54 13.72 -1.72
CA GLY A 26 -8.84 14.12 -1.19
C GLY A 26 -9.57 13.01 -0.43
N ILE A 27 -8.85 12.06 0.15
CA ILE A 27 -9.43 10.95 0.89
C ILE A 27 -10.04 11.39 2.22
N SER A 28 -11.03 10.65 2.68
CA SER A 28 -11.64 10.82 4.01
C SER A 28 -11.21 9.74 5.00
N ARG A 29 -10.64 8.63 4.49
CA ARG A 29 -10.23 7.50 5.34
C ARG A 29 -8.92 6.89 4.86
N ILE A 30 -8.10 6.48 5.83
CA ILE A 30 -6.94 5.60 5.62
C ILE A 30 -7.29 4.25 6.22
N ILE A 31 -7.15 3.20 5.44
CA ILE A 31 -7.35 1.82 5.91
C ILE A 31 -6.02 1.10 5.79
N VAL A 32 -5.39 0.84 6.92
CA VAL A 32 -4.20 -0.02 7.01
C VAL A 32 -4.65 -1.46 6.92
N VAL A 33 -4.11 -2.19 5.95
CA VAL A 33 -4.46 -3.58 5.67
C VAL A 33 -3.26 -4.45 5.99
N SER A 34 -3.28 -5.09 7.15
CA SER A 34 -2.18 -5.93 7.63
C SER A 34 -2.71 -6.87 8.69
N ASP A 35 -2.58 -8.17 8.46
CA ASP A 35 -2.97 -9.18 9.44
C ASP A 35 -2.17 -9.01 10.73
N ASP A 36 -0.87 -8.71 10.61
CA ASP A 36 0.02 -8.50 11.75
C ASP A 36 -0.39 -7.27 12.57
N ALA A 37 -0.53 -6.11 11.95
CA ALA A 37 -0.94 -4.89 12.63
C ALA A 37 -2.33 -5.01 13.26
N ALA A 38 -3.26 -5.68 12.59
CA ALA A 38 -4.62 -5.89 13.10
C ALA A 38 -4.67 -6.79 14.34
N SER A 39 -3.67 -7.66 14.51
CA SER A 39 -3.57 -8.57 15.66
C SER A 39 -2.84 -7.98 16.87
N HIS A 40 -2.25 -6.79 16.74
CA HIS A 40 -1.49 -6.11 17.81
C HIS A 40 -2.25 -4.87 18.31
N PRO A 41 -2.96 -4.96 19.46
CA PRO A 41 -3.82 -3.88 19.95
C PRO A 41 -3.11 -2.54 20.12
N LEU A 42 -1.88 -2.53 20.63
CA LEU A 42 -1.12 -1.30 20.82
C LEU A 42 -0.74 -0.63 19.48
N GLN A 43 -0.24 -1.42 18.54
CA GLN A 43 0.10 -0.92 17.20
C GLN A 43 -1.14 -0.35 16.50
N LYS A 44 -2.28 -1.03 16.62
CA LYS A 44 -3.56 -0.58 16.07
C LYS A 44 -3.96 0.79 16.61
N ILE A 45 -3.84 1.01 17.92
CA ILE A 45 -4.12 2.30 18.56
C ILE A 45 -3.17 3.38 18.05
N LEU A 46 -1.87 3.10 18.03
CA LEU A 46 -0.86 4.06 17.59
C LEU A 46 -1.06 4.48 16.13
N LEU A 47 -1.37 3.55 15.25
CA LEU A 47 -1.65 3.83 13.84
C LEU A 47 -2.92 4.67 13.68
N THR A 48 -3.96 4.37 14.44
CA THR A 48 -5.21 5.14 14.41
C THR A 48 -4.97 6.60 14.83
N GLN A 49 -4.08 6.83 15.79
CA GLN A 49 -3.75 8.18 16.26
C GLN A 49 -2.77 8.93 15.35
N ALA A 50 -2.05 8.23 14.47
CA ALA A 50 -1.06 8.83 13.58
C ALA A 50 -1.66 9.50 12.34
N ALA A 51 -2.94 9.31 12.07
CA ALA A 51 -3.61 9.89 10.91
C ALA A 51 -3.75 11.41 11.04
N PRO A 52 -3.77 12.15 9.92
CA PRO A 52 -4.09 13.56 9.92
C PRO A 52 -5.45 13.83 10.59
N PRO A 53 -5.62 15.01 11.27
CA PRO A 53 -6.82 15.28 12.07
C PRO A 53 -8.16 15.14 11.33
N GLU A 54 -8.17 15.43 10.03
CA GLU A 54 -9.38 15.40 9.22
C GLU A 54 -9.66 14.05 8.57
N VAL A 55 -8.78 13.05 8.78
CA VAL A 55 -8.84 11.75 8.15
C VAL A 55 -9.04 10.67 9.21
N LYS A 56 -10.12 9.90 9.05
CA LYS A 56 -10.33 8.73 9.90
C LYS A 56 -9.42 7.59 9.47
N SER A 57 -8.84 6.89 10.43
CA SER A 57 -7.99 5.73 10.15
C SER A 57 -8.51 4.47 10.82
N HIS A 58 -8.29 3.36 10.14
CA HIS A 58 -8.68 2.02 10.58
C HIS A 58 -7.55 1.05 10.28
N VAL A 59 -7.44 0.02 11.11
CA VAL A 59 -6.49 -1.07 10.89
C VAL A 59 -7.31 -2.36 10.80
N VAL A 60 -7.21 -3.05 9.67
CA VAL A 60 -8.00 -4.25 9.41
C VAL A 60 -7.11 -5.38 8.88
N SER A 61 -7.57 -6.61 9.07
CA SER A 61 -6.98 -7.76 8.40
C SER A 61 -7.37 -7.79 6.92
N ILE A 62 -6.66 -8.58 6.13
CA ILE A 62 -7.00 -8.82 4.71
C ILE A 62 -8.43 -9.36 4.59
N ARG A 63 -8.78 -10.32 5.45
CA ARG A 63 -10.13 -10.89 5.48
C ARG A 63 -11.20 -9.83 5.75
N LYS A 64 -10.93 -8.94 6.71
CA LYS A 64 -11.87 -7.87 7.05
C LYS A 64 -12.03 -6.87 5.91
N LEU A 65 -10.95 -6.53 5.22
CA LEU A 65 -11.03 -5.65 4.05
C LEU A 65 -11.97 -6.24 3.00
N ASN A 66 -11.84 -7.51 2.69
CA ASN A 66 -12.70 -8.17 1.70
C ASN A 66 -14.18 -8.09 2.08
N SER A 67 -14.50 -8.22 3.37
CA SER A 67 -15.89 -8.13 3.84
C SER A 67 -16.46 -6.71 3.77
N ILE A 68 -15.64 -5.68 4.03
CA ILE A 68 -16.12 -4.29 4.03
C ILE A 68 -16.10 -3.64 2.65
N ALA A 69 -15.25 -4.10 1.74
CA ALA A 69 -15.08 -3.50 0.42
C ALA A 69 -16.37 -3.51 -0.41
N GLY A 70 -17.19 -4.56 -0.26
CA GLY A 70 -18.49 -4.68 -0.94
C GLY A 70 -19.68 -4.15 -0.15
N HIS A 71 -19.46 -3.61 1.05
CA HIS A 71 -20.56 -3.15 1.90
C HIS A 71 -21.12 -1.81 1.42
N ALA A 72 -22.44 -1.66 1.41
CA ALA A 72 -23.12 -0.45 0.92
C ALA A 72 -22.68 0.83 1.64
N LEU A 73 -22.33 0.76 2.94
CA LEU A 73 -21.82 1.91 3.70
C LEU A 73 -20.46 2.42 3.21
N MET A 74 -19.74 1.64 2.41
CA MET A 74 -18.47 2.04 1.82
C MET A 74 -18.62 2.65 0.42
N ASN A 75 -19.83 2.65 -0.15
CA ASN A 75 -20.07 3.31 -1.43
C ASN A 75 -19.72 4.79 -1.32
N ASP A 76 -18.99 5.30 -2.31
CA ASP A 76 -18.56 6.70 -2.38
C ASP A 76 -17.59 7.17 -1.27
N VAL A 77 -17.17 6.29 -0.38
CA VAL A 77 -16.14 6.61 0.61
C VAL A 77 -14.77 6.61 -0.07
N LYS A 78 -14.12 7.77 -0.07
CA LYS A 78 -12.79 7.96 -0.66
C LYS A 78 -11.72 7.47 0.29
N VAL A 79 -10.98 6.45 -0.09
CA VAL A 79 -10.02 5.77 0.78
C VAL A 79 -8.61 5.71 0.21
N MET A 80 -7.63 5.73 1.11
CA MET A 80 -6.29 5.22 0.87
C MET A 80 -6.20 3.85 1.52
N LEU A 81 -5.81 2.84 0.76
CA LEU A 81 -5.44 1.53 1.28
C LEU A 81 -3.93 1.47 1.46
N LEU A 82 -3.48 1.11 2.64
CA LEU A 82 -2.07 1.12 3.01
C LEU A 82 -1.63 -0.28 3.43
N PHE A 83 -0.67 -0.83 2.69
CA PHE A 83 -0.12 -2.17 2.87
C PHE A 83 1.35 -2.10 3.27
N THR A 84 1.86 -3.16 3.87
CA THR A 84 3.28 -3.26 4.23
C THR A 84 4.13 -3.95 3.18
N ASN A 85 3.51 -4.70 2.25
CA ASN A 85 4.24 -5.52 1.28
C ASN A 85 3.37 -5.85 0.05
N PRO A 86 4.00 -6.20 -1.09
CA PRO A 86 3.25 -6.51 -2.30
C PRO A 86 2.51 -7.85 -2.27
N LYS A 87 2.91 -8.79 -1.43
CA LYS A 87 2.23 -10.09 -1.31
C LYS A 87 0.80 -9.92 -0.82
N ASP A 88 0.60 -9.03 0.15
CA ASP A 88 -0.73 -8.75 0.67
C ASP A 88 -1.60 -8.02 -0.37
N VAL A 89 -1.02 -7.15 -1.17
CA VAL A 89 -1.71 -6.53 -2.31
C VAL A 89 -2.13 -7.59 -3.33
N MET A 90 -1.25 -8.54 -3.65
CA MET A 90 -1.59 -9.67 -4.52
C MET A 90 -2.75 -10.48 -3.93
N ARG A 91 -2.72 -10.77 -2.65
CA ARG A 91 -3.78 -11.56 -1.97
C ARG A 91 -5.14 -10.88 -2.08
N VAL A 92 -5.23 -9.56 -1.85
CA VAL A 92 -6.52 -8.86 -1.96
C VAL A 92 -7.00 -8.79 -3.41
N HIS A 93 -6.11 -8.67 -4.38
CA HIS A 93 -6.47 -8.76 -5.78
C HIS A 93 -7.03 -10.14 -6.14
N GLN A 94 -6.37 -11.19 -5.69
CA GLN A 94 -6.83 -12.58 -5.89
C GLN A 94 -8.19 -12.83 -5.24
N SER A 95 -8.52 -12.12 -4.19
CA SER A 95 -9.81 -12.20 -3.50
C SER A 95 -10.92 -11.37 -4.19
N GLY A 96 -10.60 -10.69 -5.27
CA GLY A 96 -11.58 -9.96 -6.08
C GLY A 96 -11.61 -8.44 -5.90
N LEU A 97 -10.72 -7.87 -5.09
CA LEU A 97 -10.62 -6.40 -4.99
C LEU A 97 -10.12 -5.83 -6.32
N VAL A 98 -10.84 -4.85 -6.86
CA VAL A 98 -10.52 -4.21 -8.14
C VAL A 98 -9.79 -2.89 -7.89
N PHE A 99 -8.62 -2.73 -8.50
CA PHE A 99 -7.83 -1.50 -8.51
C PHE A 99 -6.93 -1.48 -9.73
N ASN A 100 -6.48 -0.29 -10.15
CA ASN A 100 -5.74 -0.11 -11.40
C ASN A 100 -4.26 0.21 -11.19
N SER A 101 -3.88 0.68 -10.00
CA SER A 101 -2.51 1.11 -9.74
C SER A 101 -2.11 0.87 -8.30
N VAL A 102 -0.82 0.70 -8.09
CA VAL A 102 -0.18 0.58 -6.78
C VAL A 102 0.98 1.56 -6.71
N ASN A 103 0.98 2.36 -5.66
CA ASN A 103 2.07 3.27 -5.33
C ASN A 103 3.00 2.61 -4.30
N ILE A 104 4.30 2.61 -4.58
CA ILE A 104 5.30 2.06 -3.68
C ILE A 104 6.08 3.22 -3.07
N GLY A 105 5.91 3.41 -1.75
CA GLY A 105 6.54 4.50 -1.01
C GLY A 105 7.81 4.07 -0.31
N GLY A 106 7.83 2.87 0.26
CA GLY A 106 8.99 2.37 0.96
C GLY A 106 8.87 0.90 1.33
N MET A 107 9.96 0.18 1.13
CA MET A 107 10.15 -1.21 1.54
C MET A 107 11.57 -1.33 2.07
N LYS A 108 11.71 -1.36 3.39
CA LYS A 108 13.02 -1.32 4.05
C LYS A 108 13.83 -2.58 3.78
N TYR A 109 15.15 -2.42 3.84
CA TYR A 109 16.06 -3.56 3.81
C TYR A 109 15.91 -4.41 5.08
N THR A 110 15.81 -5.70 4.88
CA THR A 110 15.96 -6.72 5.92
C THR A 110 16.86 -7.83 5.38
N GLU A 111 17.38 -8.67 6.26
CA GLU A 111 18.22 -9.80 5.84
C GLU A 111 17.53 -10.66 4.78
N GLY A 112 18.24 -11.01 3.71
CA GLY A 112 17.72 -11.78 2.59
C GLY A 112 17.11 -10.96 1.47
N LYS A 113 16.97 -9.63 1.65
CA LYS A 113 16.51 -8.72 0.59
C LYS A 113 17.68 -8.06 -0.14
N GLN A 114 17.37 -7.55 -1.32
CA GLN A 114 18.30 -6.75 -2.13
C GLN A 114 17.72 -5.37 -2.37
N MET A 115 18.56 -4.35 -2.23
CA MET A 115 18.19 -2.97 -2.48
C MET A 115 18.08 -2.73 -3.99
N VAL A 116 16.92 -2.28 -4.46
CA VAL A 116 16.70 -1.93 -5.87
C VAL A 116 16.65 -0.41 -6.08
N THR A 117 16.24 0.34 -5.06
CA THR A 117 16.42 1.79 -4.94
C THR A 117 16.82 2.10 -3.48
N HIS A 118 17.17 3.35 -3.21
CA HIS A 118 17.49 3.74 -1.82
C HIS A 118 16.32 3.59 -0.84
N SER A 119 15.08 3.51 -1.34
CA SER A 119 13.89 3.36 -0.51
C SER A 119 13.18 2.02 -0.65
N VAL A 120 13.60 1.17 -1.59
CA VAL A 120 12.92 -0.10 -1.88
C VAL A 120 13.92 -1.24 -1.93
N SER A 121 13.72 -2.23 -1.07
CA SER A 121 14.41 -3.51 -1.08
C SER A 121 13.41 -4.63 -1.27
N VAL A 122 13.80 -5.67 -2.00
CA VAL A 122 12.92 -6.78 -2.39
C VAL A 122 13.58 -8.13 -2.17
N ASP A 123 12.76 -9.14 -1.93
CA ASP A 123 13.12 -10.54 -2.04
C ASP A 123 12.39 -11.19 -3.23
N GLN A 124 12.63 -12.46 -3.45
CA GLN A 124 12.00 -13.18 -4.58
C GLN A 124 10.48 -13.22 -4.46
N THR A 125 9.94 -13.28 -3.24
CA THR A 125 8.47 -13.30 -3.05
C THR A 125 7.84 -11.95 -3.38
N ASP A 126 8.54 -10.85 -3.08
CA ASP A 126 8.12 -9.49 -3.49
C ASP A 126 8.13 -9.36 -5.01
N ILE A 127 9.19 -9.81 -5.66
CA ILE A 127 9.33 -9.79 -7.13
C ILE A 127 8.20 -10.58 -7.78
N ASN A 128 7.90 -11.77 -7.28
CA ASN A 128 6.82 -12.61 -7.81
C ASN A 128 5.46 -11.92 -7.68
N ALA A 129 5.20 -11.23 -6.56
CA ALA A 129 3.97 -10.47 -6.37
C ALA A 129 3.87 -9.29 -7.36
N PHE A 130 4.96 -8.54 -7.57
CA PHE A 130 4.99 -7.47 -8.57
C PHE A 130 4.76 -7.98 -9.98
N LYS A 131 5.39 -9.11 -10.35
CA LYS A 131 5.16 -9.75 -11.66
C LYS A 131 3.69 -10.13 -11.85
N TYR A 132 3.09 -10.76 -10.85
CA TYR A 132 1.68 -11.10 -10.88
C TYR A 132 0.80 -9.87 -11.14
N LEU A 133 1.00 -8.80 -10.37
CA LEU A 133 0.22 -7.57 -10.48
C LEU A 133 0.41 -6.91 -11.85
N ASN A 134 1.65 -6.87 -12.35
CA ASN A 134 1.97 -6.33 -13.66
C ASN A 134 1.28 -7.13 -14.78
N ASP A 135 1.28 -8.46 -14.68
CA ASP A 135 0.62 -9.33 -15.66
C ASP A 135 -0.90 -9.15 -15.67
N LYS A 136 -1.47 -8.65 -14.59
CA LYS A 136 -2.90 -8.27 -14.50
C LYS A 136 -3.19 -6.86 -15.01
N GLY A 137 -2.19 -6.17 -15.54
CA GLY A 137 -2.36 -4.82 -16.09
C GLY A 137 -2.38 -3.73 -15.04
N ILE A 138 -1.96 -4.02 -13.81
CA ILE A 138 -1.92 -3.04 -12.73
C ILE A 138 -0.64 -2.21 -12.85
N GLU A 139 -0.79 -0.89 -12.84
CA GLU A 139 0.34 0.03 -12.86
C GLU A 139 1.05 0.03 -11.51
N LEU A 140 2.38 -0.13 -11.52
CA LEU A 140 3.22 -0.22 -10.33
C LEU A 140 4.28 0.88 -10.36
N GLU A 141 4.12 1.90 -9.50
CA GLU A 141 5.04 3.03 -9.47
C GLU A 141 5.76 3.18 -8.13
N ILE A 142 7.04 3.55 -8.18
CA ILE A 142 7.77 4.01 -7.01
C ILE A 142 7.65 5.53 -6.97
N ARG A 143 7.06 6.07 -5.89
CA ARG A 143 6.94 7.49 -5.67
C ARG A 143 6.67 7.76 -4.19
N LYS A 144 7.60 8.43 -3.54
CA LYS A 144 7.52 8.66 -2.09
C LYS A 144 6.44 9.67 -1.73
N VAL A 145 6.42 10.80 -2.43
CA VAL A 145 5.44 11.88 -2.26
C VAL A 145 4.90 12.31 -3.62
N PRO A 146 3.72 12.96 -3.69
CA PRO A 146 3.09 13.31 -4.96
C PRO A 146 3.94 14.19 -5.90
N GLY A 147 4.83 15.02 -5.34
CA GLY A 147 5.71 15.89 -6.11
C GLY A 147 6.93 15.19 -6.71
N ASP A 148 7.22 13.97 -6.31
CA ASP A 148 8.35 13.22 -6.82
C ASP A 148 8.07 12.68 -8.23
N ARG A 149 9.18 12.44 -8.97
CA ARG A 149 9.10 11.74 -10.25
C ARG A 149 8.72 10.28 -10.03
N SER A 150 7.72 9.81 -10.77
CA SER A 150 7.30 8.42 -10.78
C SER A 150 8.30 7.53 -11.52
N GLN A 151 8.62 6.36 -10.95
CA GLN A 151 9.44 5.31 -11.57
C GLN A 151 8.65 4.02 -11.61
N LYS A 152 8.63 3.34 -12.74
CA LYS A 152 8.00 2.01 -12.83
C LYS A 152 8.88 0.97 -12.15
N ILE A 153 8.35 0.25 -11.16
CA ILE A 153 9.11 -0.79 -10.44
C ILE A 153 9.61 -1.88 -11.40
N MET A 154 8.83 -2.25 -12.39
CA MET A 154 9.22 -3.30 -13.34
C MET A 154 10.45 -2.89 -14.16
N ASP A 155 10.56 -1.62 -14.54
CA ASP A 155 11.74 -1.11 -15.24
C ASP A 155 12.97 -1.12 -14.34
N VAL A 156 12.80 -0.76 -13.07
CA VAL A 156 13.87 -0.79 -12.08
C VAL A 156 14.38 -2.23 -11.85
N LEU A 157 13.46 -3.18 -11.70
CA LEU A 157 13.80 -4.59 -11.53
C LEU A 157 14.52 -5.16 -12.76
N LYS A 158 14.08 -4.79 -13.95
CA LYS A 158 14.69 -5.23 -15.21
C LYS A 158 16.11 -4.68 -15.37
N LYS A 159 16.33 -3.40 -15.10
CA LYS A 159 17.65 -2.78 -15.15
C LYS A 159 18.63 -3.40 -14.15
N GLY A 160 18.15 -3.82 -12.99
CA GLY A 160 18.95 -4.45 -11.95
C GLY A 160 19.16 -5.96 -12.15
N ASN A 161 18.67 -6.54 -13.24
CA ASN A 161 18.73 -7.99 -13.53
C ASN A 161 18.01 -8.84 -12.47
N PHE A 162 16.92 -8.34 -11.89
CA PHE A 162 16.10 -9.07 -10.93
C PHE A 162 14.96 -9.87 -11.59
N LEU A 163 14.77 -9.68 -12.89
CA LEU A 163 13.75 -10.37 -13.67
C LEU A 163 14.39 -11.39 -14.61
#